data_85dbcc9004e3d58e50fb845f50852086
#
_entry.id   85dbcc9004e3d58e50fb845f50852086
#
_cell.length_a   1.000
_cell.length_b   1.000
_cell.length_c   1.000
_cell.angle_alpha   90.00
_cell.angle_beta   90.00
_cell.angle_gamma   90.00
#
_symmetry.space_group_name_H-M   'P 1'
#
loop_
_entity.id
_entity.type
_entity.pdbx_description
1 polymer ?
#
loop_
_entity_poly.entity_id
_entity_poly.type
_entity_poly.pdbx_seq_one_letter_code
_entity_poly.pdbx_strand_id
1 'polypeptide(L)'
;MAQTKQVVLVTTITATGAIVKNRFVNFKGAQARAGEAILGVAPYDVETGDTATVDVVGIAVVESGGAVAIGAEVGADEQGCAIPDALRNVGRALTAATAAGETVRVLLRG
;
A
#
# COMPACT_ATOMS: atom_id res chain seq x y z
N MET A 1 2.89 -19.69 0.73
CA MET A 1 1.73 -19.53 1.64
C MET A 1 1.04 -18.24 1.32
N ALA A 2 -0.27 -18.27 1.23
CA ALA A 2 -1.05 -17.07 0.97
C ALA A 2 -1.00 -16.12 2.17
N GLN A 3 -0.85 -14.85 1.91
CA GLN A 3 -0.89 -13.82 2.94
C GLN A 3 -2.31 -13.30 3.09
N THR A 4 -2.72 -13.07 4.32
CA THR A 4 -4.05 -12.55 4.63
C THR A 4 -3.94 -11.15 5.24
N LYS A 5 -4.95 -10.35 4.98
CA LYS A 5 -5.06 -9.03 5.59
C LYS A 5 -6.00 -9.07 6.79
N GLN A 6 -5.83 -8.13 7.69
CA GLN A 6 -6.70 -7.92 8.85
C GLN A 6 -6.99 -6.43 8.95
N VAL A 7 -8.03 -5.99 8.30
CA VAL A 7 -8.32 -4.57 8.14
C VAL A 7 -9.33 -4.11 9.17
N VAL A 8 -9.03 -3.00 9.84
CA VAL A 8 -9.87 -2.40 10.86
C VAL A 8 -10.75 -1.29 10.26
N LEU A 9 -10.22 -0.53 9.30
CA LEU A 9 -10.96 0.56 8.67
C LEU A 9 -10.76 0.51 7.17
N VAL A 10 -11.87 0.49 6.45
CA VAL A 10 -11.91 0.55 4.98
C VAL A 10 -12.72 1.78 4.60
N THR A 11 -12.27 2.52 3.60
CA THR A 11 -13.03 3.62 3.04
C THR A 11 -13.12 3.46 1.53
N THR A 12 -13.89 4.35 0.89
CA THR A 12 -13.99 4.38 -0.56
C THR A 12 -13.65 5.77 -1.08
N ILE A 13 -13.10 5.84 -2.28
CA ILE A 13 -12.71 7.07 -2.93
C ILE A 13 -12.93 6.90 -4.43
N THR A 14 -13.26 7.98 -5.12
CA THR A 14 -13.36 7.93 -6.58
C THR A 14 -11.95 7.95 -7.18
N ALA A 15 -11.63 6.97 -8.01
CA ALA A 15 -10.32 6.89 -8.65
C ALA A 15 -10.16 8.00 -9.70
N THR A 16 -9.09 8.77 -9.57
CA THR A 16 -8.74 9.81 -10.54
C THR A 16 -7.70 9.33 -11.55
N GLY A 17 -7.19 8.11 -11.36
CA GLY A 17 -6.29 7.44 -12.27
C GLY A 17 -6.39 5.95 -12.04
N ALA A 18 -5.83 5.15 -12.93
CA ALA A 18 -5.83 3.70 -12.79
C ALA A 18 -5.01 3.31 -11.56
N ILE A 19 -5.52 2.37 -10.78
CA ILE A 19 -4.87 1.87 -9.56
C ILE A 19 -4.67 0.38 -9.72
N VAL A 20 -3.45 -0.08 -9.45
CA VAL A 20 -3.11 -1.50 -9.49
C VAL A 20 -3.33 -2.11 -8.09
N LYS A 21 -3.86 -3.30 -8.06
CA LYS A 21 -4.07 -4.10 -6.84
C LYS A 21 -2.79 -4.15 -5.99
N ASN A 22 -2.98 -4.06 -4.68
CA ASN A 22 -1.89 -4.13 -3.69
C ASN A 22 -0.88 -2.99 -3.78
N ARG A 23 -1.31 -1.84 -4.26
CA ARG A 23 -0.49 -0.63 -4.31
C ARG A 23 -1.04 0.43 -3.37
N PHE A 24 -0.15 1.29 -2.89
CA PHE A 24 -0.56 2.44 -2.08
C PHE A 24 -1.34 3.45 -2.91
N VAL A 25 -2.31 4.10 -2.27
CA VAL A 25 -3.19 5.09 -2.87
C VAL A 25 -3.03 6.41 -2.13
N ASN A 26 -2.94 7.51 -2.87
CA ASN A 26 -2.86 8.84 -2.27
C ASN A 26 -4.26 9.38 -1.93
N PHE A 27 -4.32 10.56 -1.34
CA PHE A 27 -5.59 11.17 -0.95
C PHE A 27 -6.39 11.72 -2.13
N LYS A 28 -5.81 11.79 -3.32
CA LYS A 28 -6.49 12.29 -4.51
C LYS A 28 -7.20 11.19 -5.29
N GLY A 29 -7.03 9.94 -4.88
CA GLY A 29 -7.67 8.81 -5.56
C GLY A 29 -6.82 8.19 -6.66
N ALA A 30 -5.52 8.44 -6.66
CA ALA A 30 -4.59 7.85 -7.63
C ALA A 30 -3.58 6.95 -6.92
N GLN A 31 -2.93 6.09 -7.70
CA GLN A 31 -1.83 5.28 -7.20
C GLN A 31 -0.72 6.21 -6.70
N ALA A 32 -0.24 5.97 -5.48
CA ALA A 32 0.70 6.86 -4.82
C ALA A 32 2.07 6.82 -5.49
N ARG A 33 2.78 7.94 -5.39
CA ARG A 33 4.17 8.07 -5.79
C ARG A 33 5.02 8.36 -4.57
N ALA A 34 6.33 8.24 -4.73
CA ALA A 34 7.27 8.55 -3.66
C ALA A 34 7.06 9.97 -3.13
N GLY A 35 7.03 10.11 -1.81
CA GLY A 35 6.90 11.40 -1.15
C GLY A 35 5.48 11.93 -1.03
N GLU A 36 4.49 11.27 -1.60
CA GLU A 36 3.10 11.70 -1.46
C GLU A 36 2.49 11.23 -0.15
N ALA A 37 1.48 11.95 0.33
CA ALA A 37 0.68 11.51 1.46
C ALA A 37 -0.17 10.31 1.03
N ILE A 38 -0.16 9.25 1.83
CA ILE A 38 -0.78 7.98 1.49
C ILE A 38 -2.03 7.79 2.32
N LEU A 39 -3.17 7.55 1.64
CA LEU A 39 -4.44 7.23 2.29
C LEU A 39 -4.44 5.78 2.77
N GLY A 40 -3.99 4.85 1.95
CA GLY A 40 -3.99 3.44 2.29
C GLY A 40 -3.60 2.57 1.11
N VAL A 41 -4.15 1.37 1.05
CA VAL A 41 -3.81 0.34 0.04
C VAL A 41 -5.08 -0.09 -0.69
N ALA A 42 -5.01 -0.17 -2.02
CA ALA A 42 -6.11 -0.69 -2.83
C ALA A 42 -6.02 -2.21 -2.91
N PRO A 43 -7.04 -2.95 -2.45
CA PRO A 43 -7.01 -4.42 -2.55
C PRO A 43 -7.41 -4.97 -3.92
N TYR A 44 -7.84 -4.11 -4.84
CA TYR A 44 -8.30 -4.50 -6.17
C TYR A 44 -7.81 -3.51 -7.22
N ASP A 45 -7.72 -3.98 -8.48
CA ASP A 45 -7.48 -3.10 -9.62
C ASP A 45 -8.71 -2.18 -9.81
N VAL A 46 -8.47 -0.91 -10.09
CA VAL A 46 -9.54 0.09 -10.26
C VAL A 46 -9.22 0.95 -11.48
N GLU A 47 -10.23 1.21 -12.28
CA GLU A 47 -10.10 2.11 -13.42
C GLU A 47 -10.50 3.54 -13.05
N THR A 48 -9.99 4.50 -13.80
CA THR A 48 -10.32 5.92 -13.62
C THR A 48 -11.83 6.12 -13.63
N GLY A 49 -12.33 6.83 -12.65
CA GLY A 49 -13.76 7.14 -12.52
C GLY A 49 -14.54 6.15 -11.67
N ASP A 50 -14.00 4.97 -11.42
CA ASP A 50 -14.67 3.97 -10.60
C ASP A 50 -14.44 4.23 -9.12
N THR A 51 -15.32 3.64 -8.30
CA THR A 51 -15.15 3.69 -6.84
C THR A 51 -14.09 2.69 -6.42
N ALA A 52 -13.05 3.18 -5.76
CA ALA A 52 -11.98 2.35 -5.22
C ALA A 52 -12.22 2.09 -3.74
N THR A 53 -12.08 0.82 -3.33
CA THR A 53 -12.00 0.45 -1.93
C THR A 53 -10.56 0.66 -1.47
N VAL A 54 -10.37 1.23 -0.28
CA VAL A 54 -9.03 1.50 0.27
C VAL A 54 -8.96 0.99 1.70
N ASP A 55 -8.00 0.12 1.97
CA ASP A 55 -7.68 -0.35 3.31
C ASP A 55 -6.82 0.72 3.99
N VAL A 56 -7.33 1.32 5.06
CA VAL A 56 -6.72 2.52 5.69
C VAL A 56 -5.97 2.18 6.97
N VAL A 57 -6.56 1.35 7.82
CA VAL A 57 -5.98 0.98 9.12
C VAL A 57 -6.05 -0.52 9.29
N GLY A 58 -5.01 -1.10 9.88
CA GLY A 58 -4.92 -2.54 10.11
C GLY A 58 -3.77 -3.15 9.33
N ILE A 59 -3.88 -4.44 9.02
CA ILE A 59 -2.84 -5.16 8.30
C ILE A 59 -3.28 -5.34 6.85
N ALA A 60 -2.56 -4.71 5.93
CA ALA A 60 -2.84 -4.78 4.50
C ALA A 60 -1.74 -5.55 3.78
N VAL A 61 -2.08 -6.09 2.61
CA VAL A 61 -1.12 -6.76 1.72
C VAL A 61 -0.69 -5.77 0.65
N VAL A 62 0.62 -5.57 0.51
CA VAL A 62 1.20 -4.58 -0.41
C VAL A 62 2.27 -5.26 -1.26
N GLU A 63 2.31 -4.92 -2.54
CA GLU A 63 3.39 -5.39 -3.43
C GLU A 63 4.68 -4.65 -3.08
N SER A 64 5.78 -5.39 -2.96
CA SER A 64 7.08 -4.79 -2.66
C SER A 64 7.70 -4.19 -3.92
N GLY A 65 8.39 -3.05 -3.73
CA GLY A 65 9.17 -2.42 -4.78
C GLY A 65 10.65 -2.76 -4.72
N GLY A 66 11.04 -3.58 -3.77
CA GLY A 66 12.40 -4.00 -3.53
C GLY A 66 12.48 -4.84 -2.27
N ALA A 67 13.66 -5.05 -1.75
CA ALA A 67 13.86 -5.80 -0.51
C ALA A 67 13.28 -5.03 0.67
N VAL A 68 12.52 -5.71 1.51
CA VAL A 68 11.93 -5.14 2.73
C VAL A 68 12.17 -6.11 3.86
N ALA A 69 12.74 -5.63 4.96
CA ALA A 69 12.99 -6.45 6.15
C ALA A 69 11.77 -6.45 7.07
N ILE A 70 11.60 -7.51 7.83
CA ILE A 70 10.58 -7.57 8.89
C ILE A 70 10.84 -6.43 9.89
N GLY A 71 9.78 -5.69 10.22
CA GLY A 71 9.86 -4.57 11.14
C GLY A 71 10.31 -3.25 10.52
N ALA A 72 10.68 -3.25 9.24
CA ALA A 72 11.10 -2.03 8.57
C ALA A 72 9.94 -1.04 8.43
N GLU A 73 10.25 0.24 8.59
CA GLU A 73 9.30 1.30 8.27
C GLU A 73 9.14 1.37 6.76
N VAL A 74 7.91 1.44 6.29
CA VAL A 74 7.57 1.27 4.88
C VAL A 74 6.88 2.51 4.34
N GLY A 75 7.28 2.93 3.17
CA GLY A 75 6.63 3.99 2.40
C GLY A 75 6.40 3.53 0.96
N ALA A 76 5.97 4.46 0.11
CA ALA A 76 5.68 4.17 -1.30
C ALA A 76 6.85 4.58 -2.20
N ASP A 77 7.09 3.78 -3.23
CA ASP A 77 7.97 4.18 -4.34
C ASP A 77 7.16 4.89 -5.44
N GLU A 78 7.77 5.13 -6.58
CA GLU A 78 7.12 5.85 -7.68
C GLU A 78 5.95 5.09 -8.32
N GLN A 79 5.84 3.79 -8.07
CA GLN A 79 4.74 2.95 -8.55
C GLN A 79 3.77 2.56 -7.44
N GLY A 80 3.88 3.15 -6.25
CA GLY A 80 3.02 2.82 -5.13
C GLY A 80 3.34 1.49 -4.46
N CYS A 81 4.49 0.91 -4.74
CA CYS A 81 4.95 -0.33 -4.11
C CYS A 81 5.65 -0.02 -2.78
N ALA A 82 5.71 -1.01 -1.90
CA ALA A 82 6.31 -0.86 -0.58
C ALA A 82 7.84 -0.90 -0.65
N ILE A 83 8.48 0.10 -0.07
CA ILE A 83 9.93 0.16 0.10
C ILE A 83 10.26 0.63 1.52
N PRO A 84 11.46 0.33 2.04
CA PRO A 84 11.88 0.89 3.32
C PRO A 84 11.96 2.41 3.20
N ASP A 85 11.31 3.12 4.11
CA ASP A 85 11.31 4.59 4.13
C ASP A 85 11.00 5.08 5.53
N ALA A 86 12.03 5.54 6.24
CA ALA A 86 11.88 6.00 7.61
C ALA A 86 11.27 7.40 7.71
N LEU A 87 11.38 8.20 6.67
CA LEU A 87 10.90 9.59 6.69
C LEU A 87 9.43 9.72 6.35
N ARG A 88 8.95 8.88 5.44
CA ARG A 88 7.58 8.95 4.92
C ARG A 88 6.87 7.62 5.06
N ASN A 89 7.05 7.00 6.21
CA ASN A 89 6.46 5.70 6.44
C ASN A 89 4.97 5.80 6.74
N VAL A 90 4.25 4.75 6.38
CA VAL A 90 2.82 4.58 6.68
C VAL A 90 2.59 3.44 7.64
N GLY A 91 3.62 2.70 7.98
CA GLY A 91 3.55 1.58 8.89
C GLY A 91 4.82 0.75 8.85
N ARG A 92 4.73 -0.46 9.38
CA ARG A 92 5.87 -1.38 9.45
C ARG A 92 5.53 -2.71 8.80
N ALA A 93 6.53 -3.33 8.20
CA ALA A 93 6.38 -4.62 7.55
C ALA A 93 6.30 -5.74 8.60
N LEU A 94 5.32 -6.60 8.49
CA LEU A 94 5.18 -7.80 9.32
C LEU A 94 5.85 -9.01 8.69
N THR A 95 6.05 -8.98 7.37
CA THR A 95 6.74 -10.03 6.64
C THR A 95 7.84 -9.41 5.80
N ALA A 96 8.78 -10.23 5.35
CA ALA A 96 9.90 -9.74 4.55
C ALA A 96 9.65 -9.99 3.06
N ALA A 97 10.31 -9.17 2.23
CA ALA A 97 10.44 -9.43 0.80
C ALA A 97 11.92 -9.36 0.44
N THR A 98 12.36 -10.20 -0.49
CA THR A 98 13.76 -10.23 -0.93
C THR A 98 13.98 -9.44 -2.20
N ALA A 99 12.92 -9.17 -2.96
CA ALA A 99 12.98 -8.47 -4.24
C ALA A 99 11.67 -7.78 -4.56
N ALA A 100 11.68 -6.95 -5.59
CA ALA A 100 10.47 -6.33 -6.12
C ALA A 100 9.49 -7.40 -6.65
N GLY A 101 8.21 -7.11 -6.58
CA GLY A 101 7.16 -7.99 -7.11
C GLY A 101 6.65 -9.04 -6.13
N GLU A 102 7.23 -9.12 -4.95
CA GLU A 102 6.70 -9.98 -3.87
C GLU A 102 5.64 -9.20 -3.10
N THR A 103 4.94 -9.87 -2.20
CA THR A 103 3.98 -9.20 -1.33
C THR A 103 4.47 -9.20 0.11
N VAL A 104 4.17 -8.12 0.81
CA VAL A 104 4.45 -7.99 2.25
C VAL A 104 3.17 -7.61 2.96
N ARG A 105 3.04 -8.05 4.20
CA ARG A 105 1.99 -7.58 5.08
C ARG A 105 2.51 -6.36 5.83
N VAL A 106 1.74 -5.29 5.81
CA VAL A 106 2.14 -4.02 6.42
C VAL A 106 1.10 -3.62 7.46
N LEU A 107 1.57 -3.31 8.66
CA LEU A 107 0.71 -2.75 9.69
C LEU A 107 0.58 -1.26 9.44
N LEU A 108 -0.58 -0.86 8.93
CA LEU A 108 -0.91 0.54 8.67
C LEU A 108 -1.37 1.21 9.96
N ARG A 109 -0.85 2.39 10.22
CA ARG A 109 -1.16 3.12 11.45
C ARG A 109 -2.21 4.21 11.27
N GLY A 110 -2.65 4.40 10.06
CA GLY A 110 -3.65 5.43 9.77
C GLY A 110 -3.09 6.81 9.58
#